data_5a2b98003c8cab059a8d81fbb2b18ea7
#
_entry.id   5a2b98003c8cab059a8d81fbb2b18ea7
#
_cell.length_a   1.000
_cell.length_b   1.000
_cell.length_c   1.000
_cell.angle_alpha   90.00
_cell.angle_beta   90.00
_cell.angle_gamma   90.00
#
_symmetry.space_group_name_H-M   'P 1'
#
loop_
_entity.id
_entity.type
_entity.pdbx_description
1 polymer ?
#
loop_
_entity_poly.entity_id
_entity_poly.type
_entity_poly.pdbx_seq_one_letter_code
_entity_poly.pdbx_strand_id
1 'polypeptide(L)'
;LSQKKLKYNPKYLLENIFIEPNTIYKDQNRELTRKNLRRLNNFKNITIGYTELENDFLEASIYLSPLKKYSIGTSAELTHSNIRQLGISGKLSFSNRNIFKGAEILKFSIQGSILDSQDAAKNESLLNAWEIGGDVSLELPRIFFPFKPGKIIPKSMAPNTIFTLGTSLQKNMGLDKQKFTGIIDYSWQTTNTKTHSFQILNAQFIQNLNIDSYFNIYSSEYNDLAEIQQEYFSDIDLSEATAISFIETYIDDAFET
;
A
#
# COMPACT_ATOMS: atom_id res chain seq x y z
N LEU A 1 -14.27 -35.45 -24.96
CA LEU A 1 -13.83 -34.06 -25.10
C LEU A 1 -13.65 -33.50 -23.71
N SER A 2 -12.41 -33.44 -23.21
CA SER A 2 -12.07 -32.81 -21.92
C SER A 2 -12.43 -31.30 -22.01
N GLN A 3 -13.44 -30.87 -21.26
CA GLN A 3 -13.75 -29.46 -21.14
C GLN A 3 -12.55 -28.78 -20.47
N LYS A 4 -11.74 -28.06 -21.25
CA LYS A 4 -10.59 -27.29 -20.75
C LYS A 4 -11.12 -26.22 -19.79
N LYS A 5 -10.89 -26.38 -18.51
CA LYS A 5 -11.35 -25.45 -17.47
C LYS A 5 -10.85 -24.04 -17.76
N LEU A 6 -11.78 -23.07 -17.93
CA LEU A 6 -11.44 -21.68 -18.22
C LEU A 6 -10.53 -21.10 -17.14
N LYS A 7 -9.43 -20.50 -17.55
CA LYS A 7 -8.48 -19.83 -16.62
C LYS A 7 -9.06 -18.55 -16.02
N TYR A 8 -9.81 -17.81 -16.81
CA TYR A 8 -10.47 -16.57 -16.43
C TYR A 8 -11.97 -16.74 -16.52
N ASN A 9 -12.69 -16.04 -15.65
CA ASN A 9 -14.14 -15.94 -15.75
C ASN A 9 -14.48 -14.95 -16.88
N PRO A 10 -15.23 -15.37 -17.91
CA PRO A 10 -15.55 -14.51 -19.06
C PRO A 10 -16.24 -13.20 -18.65
N LYS A 11 -17.10 -13.23 -17.64
CA LYS A 11 -17.81 -12.05 -17.15
C LYS A 11 -16.87 -10.90 -16.83
N TYR A 12 -15.79 -11.15 -16.10
CA TYR A 12 -14.84 -10.11 -15.71
C TYR A 12 -13.92 -9.66 -16.85
N LEU A 13 -13.64 -10.54 -17.81
CA LEU A 13 -12.91 -10.13 -19.01
C LEU A 13 -13.76 -9.23 -19.91
N LEU A 14 -15.05 -9.54 -20.06
CA LEU A 14 -15.99 -8.75 -20.86
C LEU A 14 -16.16 -7.32 -20.32
N GLU A 15 -15.96 -7.08 -19.03
CA GLU A 15 -15.94 -5.74 -18.45
C GLU A 15 -14.79 -4.87 -19.00
N ASN A 16 -13.76 -5.48 -19.59
CA ASN A 16 -12.60 -4.79 -20.16
C ASN A 16 -12.61 -4.81 -21.71
N ILE A 17 -13.67 -5.32 -22.33
CA ILE A 17 -13.85 -5.41 -23.77
C ILE A 17 -14.94 -4.41 -24.19
N PHE A 18 -14.63 -3.57 -25.19
CA PHE A 18 -15.48 -2.52 -25.74
C PHE A 18 -15.89 -2.78 -27.18
N ILE A 19 -15.42 -3.89 -27.74
CA ILE A 19 -15.87 -4.42 -29.04
C ILE A 19 -17.15 -5.18 -28.77
N GLU A 20 -18.28 -4.65 -29.20
CA GLU A 20 -19.59 -5.21 -28.97
C GLU A 20 -20.13 -5.87 -30.24
N PRO A 21 -20.79 -7.04 -30.14
CA PRO A 21 -21.40 -7.69 -31.30
C PRO A 21 -22.47 -6.80 -31.94
N ASN A 22 -22.66 -6.91 -33.24
CA ASN A 22 -23.69 -6.21 -34.04
C ASN A 22 -23.59 -4.68 -33.94
N THR A 23 -22.40 -4.14 -33.75
CA THR A 23 -22.11 -2.70 -33.77
C THR A 23 -21.17 -2.34 -34.90
N ILE A 24 -21.21 -1.07 -35.34
CA ILE A 24 -20.28 -0.56 -36.35
C ILE A 24 -18.87 -0.59 -35.78
N TYR A 25 -17.90 -1.03 -36.61
CA TYR A 25 -16.48 -0.99 -36.27
C TYR A 25 -16.03 0.41 -35.90
N LYS A 26 -15.33 0.53 -34.75
CA LYS A 26 -14.68 1.75 -34.30
C LYS A 26 -13.29 1.41 -33.78
N ASP A 27 -12.26 2.00 -34.40
CA ASP A 27 -10.87 1.81 -33.97
C ASP A 27 -10.64 2.22 -32.50
N GLN A 28 -11.37 3.24 -32.07
CA GLN A 28 -11.35 3.68 -30.68
C GLN A 28 -11.74 2.56 -29.68
N ASN A 29 -12.73 1.72 -30.02
CA ASN A 29 -13.14 0.59 -29.17
C ASN A 29 -12.06 -0.50 -29.11
N ARG A 30 -11.33 -0.72 -30.23
CA ARG A 30 -10.17 -1.61 -30.29
C ARG A 30 -9.06 -1.13 -29.36
N GLU A 31 -8.68 0.14 -29.47
CA GLU A 31 -7.62 0.71 -28.64
C GLU A 31 -8.02 0.76 -27.16
N LEU A 32 -9.25 1.10 -26.85
CA LEU A 32 -9.77 1.09 -25.48
C LEU A 32 -9.76 -0.33 -24.87
N THR A 33 -10.18 -1.34 -25.64
CA THR A 33 -10.09 -2.75 -25.25
C THR A 33 -8.65 -3.15 -24.97
N ARG A 34 -7.72 -2.85 -25.87
CA ARG A 34 -6.30 -3.16 -25.71
C ARG A 34 -5.72 -2.48 -24.46
N LYS A 35 -6.03 -1.21 -24.25
CA LYS A 35 -5.59 -0.43 -23.10
C LYS A 35 -6.08 -1.03 -21.78
N ASN A 36 -7.37 -1.35 -21.66
CA ASN A 36 -7.94 -1.87 -20.44
C ASN A 36 -7.45 -3.29 -20.13
N LEU A 37 -7.35 -4.16 -21.13
CA LEU A 37 -6.77 -5.50 -20.95
C LEU A 37 -5.30 -5.46 -20.51
N ARG A 38 -4.49 -4.49 -20.99
CA ARG A 38 -3.10 -4.29 -20.54
C ARG A 38 -3.02 -3.89 -19.06
N ARG A 39 -3.95 -3.06 -18.58
CA ARG A 39 -4.00 -2.61 -17.20
C ARG A 39 -4.27 -3.72 -16.19
N LEU A 40 -4.89 -4.81 -16.62
CA LEU A 40 -5.09 -5.96 -15.76
C LEU A 40 -3.78 -6.58 -15.26
N ASN A 41 -2.62 -6.26 -15.88
CA ASN A 41 -1.31 -6.82 -15.55
C ASN A 41 -1.29 -8.37 -15.47
N ASN A 42 -2.22 -8.99 -16.21
CA ASN A 42 -2.40 -10.43 -16.28
C ASN A 42 -1.98 -11.03 -17.62
N PHE A 43 -1.78 -10.19 -18.65
CA PHE A 43 -1.48 -10.62 -20.01
C PHE A 43 -0.15 -10.04 -20.50
N LYS A 44 0.68 -10.91 -21.10
CA LYS A 44 1.94 -10.53 -21.73
C LYS A 44 1.69 -9.93 -23.12
N ASN A 45 0.87 -10.61 -23.92
CA ASN A 45 0.51 -10.16 -25.26
C ASN A 45 -1.02 -10.12 -25.41
N ILE A 46 -1.48 -9.08 -26.08
CA ILE A 46 -2.89 -8.86 -26.41
C ILE A 46 -2.93 -8.55 -27.90
N THR A 47 -3.49 -9.47 -28.69
CA THR A 47 -3.64 -9.33 -30.13
C THR A 47 -5.13 -9.27 -30.47
N ILE A 48 -5.57 -8.24 -31.15
CA ILE A 48 -6.93 -8.06 -31.62
C ILE A 48 -6.87 -8.06 -33.15
N GLY A 49 -7.36 -9.12 -33.75
CA GLY A 49 -7.46 -9.30 -35.19
C GLY A 49 -8.91 -9.15 -35.67
N TYR A 50 -9.07 -8.78 -36.94
CA TYR A 50 -10.34 -8.73 -37.64
C TYR A 50 -10.24 -9.53 -38.88
N THR A 51 -11.27 -10.31 -39.18
CA THR A 51 -11.44 -11.07 -40.41
C THR A 51 -12.72 -10.59 -41.08
N GLU A 52 -12.62 -10.24 -42.36
CA GLU A 52 -13.79 -9.86 -43.16
C GLU A 52 -14.62 -11.11 -43.48
N LEU A 53 -15.91 -11.01 -43.25
CA LEU A 53 -16.90 -12.03 -43.59
C LEU A 53 -17.77 -11.52 -44.71
N GLU A 54 -18.64 -12.40 -45.25
CA GLU A 54 -19.63 -12.00 -46.26
C GLU A 54 -20.56 -10.88 -45.71
N ASN A 55 -21.09 -10.05 -46.61
CA ASN A 55 -22.00 -8.92 -46.29
C ASN A 55 -21.42 -7.82 -45.41
N ASP A 56 -20.15 -7.48 -45.61
CA ASP A 56 -19.46 -6.39 -44.86
C ASP A 56 -19.40 -6.57 -43.34
N PHE A 57 -19.51 -7.81 -42.86
CA PHE A 57 -19.31 -8.11 -41.45
C PHE A 57 -17.83 -8.37 -41.11
N LEU A 58 -17.46 -7.97 -39.88
CA LEU A 58 -16.13 -8.23 -39.31
C LEU A 58 -16.23 -9.17 -38.12
N GLU A 59 -15.48 -10.27 -38.18
CA GLU A 59 -15.26 -11.12 -37.02
C GLU A 59 -14.07 -10.56 -36.20
N ALA A 60 -14.29 -10.22 -34.93
CA ALA A 60 -13.26 -9.77 -34.03
C ALA A 60 -12.73 -10.93 -33.17
N SER A 61 -11.45 -11.24 -33.32
CA SER A 61 -10.76 -12.27 -32.53
C SER A 61 -9.77 -11.62 -31.56
N ILE A 62 -9.93 -11.94 -30.26
CA ILE A 62 -9.06 -11.40 -29.20
C ILE A 62 -8.22 -12.55 -28.62
N TYR A 63 -6.92 -12.51 -28.87
CA TYR A 63 -5.96 -13.50 -28.38
C TYR A 63 -5.19 -12.93 -27.19
N LEU A 64 -5.29 -13.62 -26.05
CA LEU A 64 -4.69 -13.23 -24.77
C LEU A 64 -3.64 -14.25 -24.35
N SER A 65 -2.37 -13.80 -24.25
CA SER A 65 -1.28 -14.61 -23.70
C SER A 65 -1.08 -14.28 -22.23
N PRO A 66 -1.44 -15.17 -21.28
CA PRO A 66 -1.33 -14.87 -19.87
C PRO A 66 0.14 -14.70 -19.44
N LEU A 67 0.39 -13.81 -18.48
CA LEU A 67 1.62 -13.79 -17.69
C LEU A 67 1.72 -15.03 -16.78
N LYS A 68 2.91 -15.27 -16.25
CA LYS A 68 3.10 -16.31 -15.21
C LYS A 68 2.21 -15.98 -14.01
N LYS A 69 1.58 -17.00 -13.46
CA LYS A 69 0.69 -16.87 -12.30
C LYS A 69 1.40 -16.28 -11.08
N TYR A 70 2.66 -16.66 -10.89
CA TYR A 70 3.49 -16.21 -9.78
C TYR A 70 4.64 -15.36 -10.29
N SER A 71 5.00 -14.34 -9.53
CA SER A 71 6.22 -13.56 -9.74
C SER A 71 6.82 -13.12 -8.42
N ILE A 72 8.14 -13.06 -8.40
CA ILE A 72 8.93 -12.53 -7.29
C ILE A 72 9.59 -11.25 -7.81
N GLY A 73 9.59 -10.22 -6.99
CA GLY A 73 10.29 -8.98 -7.22
C GLY A 73 11.19 -8.66 -6.03
N THR A 74 12.37 -8.15 -6.31
CA THR A 74 13.33 -7.68 -5.31
C THR A 74 13.74 -6.26 -5.64
N SER A 75 13.94 -5.43 -4.62
CA SER A 75 14.56 -4.12 -4.76
C SER A 75 15.49 -3.83 -3.60
N ALA A 76 16.55 -3.09 -3.86
CA ALA A 76 17.44 -2.55 -2.86
C ALA A 76 17.63 -1.07 -3.14
N GLU A 77 17.69 -0.26 -2.10
CA GLU A 77 17.82 1.19 -2.18
C GLU A 77 18.84 1.68 -1.16
N LEU A 78 19.67 2.61 -1.59
CA LEU A 78 20.55 3.39 -0.74
C LEU A 78 20.00 4.78 -0.61
N THR A 79 19.81 5.24 0.62
CA THR A 79 19.28 6.55 0.92
C THR A 79 20.34 7.38 1.65
N HIS A 80 20.49 8.63 1.24
CA HIS A 80 21.29 9.62 1.94
C HIS A 80 20.49 10.91 2.05
N SER A 81 20.45 11.51 3.24
CA SER A 81 19.78 12.79 3.45
C SER A 81 20.47 13.59 4.57
N ASN A 82 20.14 14.88 4.65
CA ASN A 82 20.68 15.76 5.69
C ASN A 82 20.22 15.39 7.12
N ILE A 83 19.10 14.67 7.22
CA ILE A 83 18.49 14.23 8.50
C ILE A 83 18.95 12.81 8.85
N ARG A 84 19.14 11.95 7.83
CA ARG A 84 19.57 10.57 7.96
C ARG A 84 20.84 10.40 7.14
N GLN A 85 21.98 10.22 7.80
CA GLN A 85 23.26 10.24 7.12
C GLN A 85 23.36 9.16 6.05
N LEU A 86 23.06 7.92 6.38
CA LEU A 86 23.08 6.80 5.46
C LEU A 86 21.97 5.81 5.80
N GLY A 87 21.32 5.28 4.77
CA GLY A 87 20.31 4.24 4.92
C GLY A 87 20.41 3.19 3.82
N ILE A 88 20.14 1.95 4.18
CA ILE A 88 20.04 0.82 3.25
C ILE A 88 18.68 0.19 3.47
N SER A 89 17.91 0.01 2.41
CA SER A 89 16.64 -0.71 2.45
C SER A 89 16.56 -1.80 1.41
N GLY A 90 15.81 -2.85 1.74
CA GLY A 90 15.53 -3.96 0.84
C GLY A 90 14.06 -4.34 0.89
N LYS A 91 13.50 -4.72 -0.26
CA LYS A 91 12.14 -5.22 -0.36
C LYS A 91 12.10 -6.50 -1.18
N LEU A 92 11.39 -7.49 -0.65
CA LEU A 92 11.02 -8.72 -1.34
C LEU A 92 9.51 -8.75 -1.52
N SER A 93 9.03 -9.02 -2.72
CA SER A 93 7.60 -9.13 -3.02
C SER A 93 7.29 -10.40 -3.79
N PHE A 94 6.19 -11.04 -3.43
CA PHE A 94 5.60 -12.17 -4.11
C PHE A 94 4.21 -11.79 -4.61
N SER A 95 3.91 -12.04 -5.87
CA SER A 95 2.61 -11.76 -6.47
C SER A 95 1.98 -13.02 -7.05
N ASN A 96 0.70 -13.21 -6.77
CA ASN A 96 -0.14 -14.27 -7.33
C ASN A 96 -1.25 -13.62 -8.18
N ARG A 97 -1.21 -13.83 -9.48
CA ARG A 97 -2.15 -13.27 -10.45
C ARG A 97 -3.36 -14.17 -10.64
N ASN A 98 -4.50 -13.54 -10.89
CA ASN A 98 -5.76 -14.19 -11.22
C ASN A 98 -6.22 -15.20 -10.14
N ILE A 99 -6.17 -14.75 -8.87
CA ILE A 99 -6.41 -15.62 -7.71
C ILE A 99 -7.86 -16.14 -7.68
N PHE A 100 -8.85 -15.30 -8.03
CA PHE A 100 -10.28 -15.64 -8.07
C PHE A 100 -10.84 -15.71 -9.49
N LYS A 101 -9.98 -15.84 -10.51
CA LYS A 101 -10.31 -15.89 -11.94
C LYS A 101 -10.91 -14.62 -12.55
N GLY A 102 -10.87 -13.50 -11.85
CA GLY A 102 -11.31 -12.19 -12.30
C GLY A 102 -10.18 -11.21 -12.59
N ALA A 103 -8.97 -11.73 -12.85
CA ALA A 103 -7.74 -10.99 -13.06
C ALA A 103 -7.24 -10.21 -11.83
N GLU A 104 -7.65 -10.62 -10.63
CA GLU A 104 -7.18 -10.05 -9.37
C GLU A 104 -5.70 -10.40 -9.14
N ILE A 105 -4.99 -9.52 -8.41
CA ILE A 105 -3.60 -9.71 -8.02
C ILE A 105 -3.50 -9.65 -6.49
N LEU A 106 -3.06 -10.77 -5.89
CA LEU A 106 -2.68 -10.80 -4.49
C LEU A 106 -1.16 -10.64 -4.41
N LYS A 107 -0.71 -9.67 -3.61
CA LYS A 107 0.71 -9.37 -3.42
C LYS A 107 1.04 -9.42 -1.94
N PHE A 108 2.13 -10.11 -1.61
CA PHE A 108 2.78 -10.09 -0.31
C PHE A 108 4.11 -9.37 -0.45
N SER A 109 4.43 -8.50 0.50
CA SER A 109 5.74 -7.84 0.52
C SER A 109 6.32 -7.88 1.91
N ILE A 110 7.63 -8.04 1.99
CA ILE A 110 8.44 -7.86 3.20
C ILE A 110 9.51 -6.83 2.86
N GLN A 111 9.70 -5.86 3.74
CA GLN A 111 10.71 -4.84 3.59
C GLN A 111 11.48 -4.67 4.90
N GLY A 112 12.76 -4.35 4.76
CA GLY A 112 13.62 -4.01 5.88
C GLY A 112 14.50 -2.83 5.53
N SER A 113 14.78 -1.98 6.49
CA SER A 113 15.73 -0.88 6.36
C SER A 113 16.61 -0.79 7.59
N ILE A 114 17.84 -0.38 7.37
CA ILE A 114 18.80 -0.05 8.40
C ILE A 114 19.27 1.37 8.11
N LEU A 115 19.29 2.21 9.13
CA LEU A 115 19.54 3.64 9.00
C LEU A 115 20.58 4.05 10.05
N ASP A 116 21.38 5.04 9.70
CA ASP A 116 22.14 5.82 10.66
C ASP A 116 21.25 6.96 11.16
N SER A 117 20.91 6.95 12.46
CA SER A 117 20.07 7.96 13.10
C SER A 117 20.90 8.75 14.10
N GLN A 118 21.00 10.07 13.89
CA GLN A 118 21.66 10.98 14.84
C GLN A 118 20.88 11.13 16.16
N ASP A 119 19.56 10.91 16.12
CA ASP A 119 18.68 11.04 17.29
C ASP A 119 18.66 9.80 18.19
N ALA A 120 19.35 8.72 17.79
CA ALA A 120 19.48 7.57 18.66
C ALA A 120 20.38 7.93 19.82
N ALA A 121 19.77 8.25 20.94
CA ALA A 121 20.46 8.67 22.16
C ALA A 121 21.67 7.76 22.45
N LYS A 122 22.85 8.32 22.35
CA LYS A 122 24.12 7.79 22.86
C LYS A 122 24.68 6.49 22.24
N ASN A 123 24.18 5.99 21.12
CA ASN A 123 24.85 4.87 20.44
C ASN A 123 25.73 5.39 19.31
N GLU A 124 27.03 5.38 19.52
CA GLU A 124 28.07 5.77 18.55
C GLU A 124 28.25 4.78 17.37
N SER A 125 27.40 3.78 17.26
CA SER A 125 27.50 2.78 16.20
C SER A 125 26.82 3.26 14.93
N LEU A 126 27.49 3.15 13.79
CA LEU A 126 26.91 3.33 12.46
C LEU A 126 25.74 2.35 12.26
N LEU A 127 24.67 2.82 11.60
CA LEU A 127 23.48 2.01 11.29
C LEU A 127 22.79 1.48 12.56
N ASN A 128 22.51 2.38 13.48
CA ASN A 128 21.95 2.09 14.80
C ASN A 128 20.43 1.91 14.86
N ALA A 129 19.73 2.28 13.80
CA ALA A 129 18.28 2.22 13.72
C ALA A 129 17.81 1.26 12.61
N TRP A 130 16.71 0.57 12.82
CA TRP A 130 16.19 -0.37 11.83
C TRP A 130 14.65 -0.39 11.80
N GLU A 131 14.12 -0.72 10.66
CA GLU A 131 12.69 -1.01 10.48
C GLU A 131 12.52 -2.31 9.70
N ILE A 132 11.60 -3.15 10.13
CA ILE A 132 11.13 -4.31 9.37
C ILE A 132 9.61 -4.24 9.25
N GLY A 133 9.09 -4.54 8.08
CA GLY A 133 7.65 -4.52 7.86
C GLY A 133 7.22 -5.49 6.79
N GLY A 134 5.92 -5.75 6.77
CA GLY A 134 5.29 -6.57 5.76
C GLY A 134 3.90 -6.08 5.43
N ASP A 135 3.49 -6.28 4.19
CA ASP A 135 2.16 -5.93 3.72
C ASP A 135 1.57 -7.03 2.82
N VAL A 136 0.26 -7.12 2.87
CA VAL A 136 -0.57 -7.91 1.96
C VAL A 136 -1.50 -6.98 1.24
N SER A 137 -1.51 -6.99 -0.08
CA SER A 137 -2.43 -6.20 -0.88
C SER A 137 -3.20 -7.08 -1.87
N LEU A 138 -4.50 -6.81 -1.99
CA LEU A 138 -5.39 -7.41 -2.96
C LEU A 138 -5.90 -6.34 -3.91
N GLU A 139 -5.49 -6.43 -5.17
CA GLU A 139 -5.92 -5.57 -6.25
C GLU A 139 -7.05 -6.23 -7.04
N LEU A 140 -8.18 -5.54 -7.16
CA LEU A 140 -9.36 -5.94 -7.91
C LEU A 140 -9.54 -4.96 -9.08
N PRO A 141 -9.51 -5.40 -10.36
CA PRO A 141 -9.68 -4.51 -11.52
C PRO A 141 -11.16 -4.09 -11.72
N ARG A 142 -11.79 -3.65 -10.67
CA ARG A 142 -13.18 -3.18 -10.62
C ARG A 142 -13.42 -2.44 -9.31
N ILE A 143 -14.47 -1.64 -9.23
CA ILE A 143 -14.92 -1.11 -7.94
C ILE A 143 -15.62 -2.23 -7.15
N PHE A 144 -15.04 -2.56 -6.01
CA PHE A 144 -15.66 -3.45 -5.04
C PHE A 144 -16.35 -2.62 -3.97
N PHE A 145 -17.65 -2.42 -4.11
CA PHE A 145 -18.47 -1.63 -3.21
C PHE A 145 -19.85 -2.28 -3.03
N PRO A 146 -20.53 -2.12 -1.87
CA PRO A 146 -21.84 -2.71 -1.62
C PRO A 146 -22.92 -2.29 -2.61
N PHE A 147 -22.79 -1.10 -3.19
CA PHE A 147 -23.69 -0.58 -4.21
C PHE A 147 -23.05 -0.70 -5.60
N LYS A 148 -23.87 -0.73 -6.68
CA LYS A 148 -23.36 -0.82 -8.05
C LYS A 148 -22.98 0.57 -8.58
N PRO A 149 -21.72 1.01 -8.50
CA PRO A 149 -21.30 2.36 -8.92
C PRO A 149 -21.13 2.52 -10.44
N GLY A 150 -21.48 1.50 -11.22
CA GLY A 150 -21.24 1.47 -12.67
C GLY A 150 -21.90 2.57 -13.50
N LYS A 151 -22.90 3.28 -12.93
CA LYS A 151 -23.49 4.49 -13.55
C LYS A 151 -22.61 5.73 -13.36
N ILE A 152 -21.84 5.79 -12.26
CA ILE A 152 -20.98 6.94 -11.91
C ILE A 152 -19.57 6.71 -12.44
N ILE A 153 -19.04 5.48 -12.30
CA ILE A 153 -17.70 5.08 -12.74
C ILE A 153 -17.85 3.95 -13.77
N PRO A 154 -18.03 4.29 -15.05
CA PRO A 154 -18.20 3.29 -16.09
C PRO A 154 -16.93 2.45 -16.31
N LYS A 155 -17.08 1.27 -16.89
CA LYS A 155 -15.98 0.34 -17.20
C LYS A 155 -14.86 0.96 -18.05
N SER A 156 -15.19 1.96 -18.88
CA SER A 156 -14.23 2.69 -19.73
C SER A 156 -13.19 3.50 -18.93
N MET A 157 -13.50 3.84 -17.69
CA MET A 157 -12.59 4.53 -16.78
C MET A 157 -11.60 3.59 -16.09
N ALA A 158 -11.58 2.31 -16.44
CA ALA A 158 -10.70 1.27 -15.86
C ALA A 158 -10.65 1.34 -14.31
N PRO A 159 -11.80 1.15 -13.66
CA PRO A 159 -11.89 1.22 -12.21
C PRO A 159 -11.06 0.12 -11.53
N ASN A 160 -10.49 0.44 -10.38
CA ASN A 160 -9.66 -0.44 -9.58
C ASN A 160 -9.93 -0.25 -8.09
N THR A 161 -9.82 -1.33 -7.33
CA THR A 161 -9.89 -1.31 -5.85
C THR A 161 -8.68 -2.03 -5.31
N ILE A 162 -8.02 -1.42 -4.32
CA ILE A 162 -6.88 -2.02 -3.63
C ILE A 162 -7.20 -2.06 -2.13
N PHE A 163 -7.12 -3.27 -1.57
CA PHE A 163 -7.13 -3.49 -0.13
C PHE A 163 -5.70 -3.76 0.32
N THR A 164 -5.23 -3.05 1.32
CA THR A 164 -3.89 -3.26 1.89
C THR A 164 -3.98 -3.40 3.40
N LEU A 165 -3.34 -4.44 3.92
CA LEU A 165 -3.08 -4.62 5.34
C LEU A 165 -1.58 -4.76 5.53
N GLY A 166 -1.03 -4.04 6.49
CA GLY A 166 0.40 -4.03 6.74
C GLY A 166 0.73 -3.87 8.21
N THR A 167 1.95 -4.28 8.55
CA THR A 167 2.55 -4.01 9.86
C THR A 167 4.02 -3.68 9.70
N SER A 168 4.53 -2.80 10.54
CA SER A 168 5.97 -2.56 10.65
C SER A 168 6.38 -2.39 12.10
N LEU A 169 7.60 -2.82 12.40
CA LEU A 169 8.30 -2.64 13.66
C LEU A 169 9.52 -1.75 13.39
N GLN A 170 9.60 -0.66 14.11
CA GLN A 170 10.67 0.33 14.02
C GLN A 170 11.39 0.40 15.35
N LYS A 171 12.72 0.45 15.32
CA LYS A 171 13.56 0.52 16.50
C LYS A 171 14.66 1.57 16.35
N ASN A 172 14.91 2.32 17.45
CA ASN A 172 15.94 3.36 17.54
C ASN A 172 15.80 4.51 16.49
N MET A 173 14.58 4.80 16.04
CA MET A 173 14.25 6.00 15.27
C MET A 173 13.31 6.88 16.08
N GLY A 174 13.75 7.42 17.21
CA GLY A 174 12.92 7.92 18.28
C GLY A 174 12.41 6.76 19.14
N LEU A 175 11.16 6.82 19.62
CA LEU A 175 10.55 5.70 20.32
C LEU A 175 10.41 4.47 19.43
N ASP A 176 10.71 3.31 20.00
CA ASP A 176 10.40 2.05 19.35
C ASP A 176 8.89 1.93 19.17
N LYS A 177 8.46 1.59 17.96
CA LYS A 177 7.02 1.54 17.68
C LYS A 177 6.65 0.41 16.74
N GLN A 178 5.48 -0.14 16.99
CA GLN A 178 4.80 -1.03 16.06
C GLN A 178 3.64 -0.29 15.42
N LYS A 179 3.54 -0.40 14.09
CA LYS A 179 2.48 0.21 13.30
C LYS A 179 1.68 -0.87 12.59
N PHE A 180 0.37 -0.79 12.69
CA PHE A 180 -0.58 -1.53 11.86
C PHE A 180 -1.28 -0.58 10.91
N THR A 181 -1.44 -0.98 9.67
CA THR A 181 -2.03 -0.14 8.62
C THR A 181 -3.11 -0.92 7.89
N GLY A 182 -4.26 -0.29 7.70
CA GLY A 182 -5.35 -0.78 6.86
C GLY A 182 -5.79 0.29 5.87
N ILE A 183 -5.73 -0.03 4.57
CA ILE A 183 -6.05 0.93 3.50
C ILE A 183 -7.06 0.30 2.54
N ILE A 184 -8.07 1.08 2.15
CA ILE A 184 -8.97 0.79 1.04
C ILE A 184 -8.91 1.97 0.08
N ASP A 185 -8.38 1.71 -1.10
CA ASP A 185 -8.20 2.70 -2.15
C ASP A 185 -9.02 2.33 -3.39
N TYR A 186 -9.73 3.31 -3.94
CA TYR A 186 -10.41 3.23 -5.22
C TYR A 186 -9.72 4.16 -6.19
N SER A 187 -9.48 3.67 -7.40
CA SER A 187 -8.93 4.51 -8.46
C SER A 187 -9.65 4.27 -9.79
N TRP A 188 -9.75 5.33 -10.59
CA TRP A 188 -10.28 5.28 -11.94
C TRP A 188 -9.67 6.38 -12.79
N GLN A 189 -9.75 6.22 -14.10
CA GLN A 189 -9.13 7.14 -15.05
C GLN A 189 -10.18 7.75 -15.97
N THR A 190 -10.40 9.04 -15.87
CA THR A 190 -11.37 9.76 -16.74
C THR A 190 -10.80 10.07 -18.13
N THR A 191 -9.50 10.36 -18.22
CA THR A 191 -8.79 10.60 -19.49
C THR A 191 -7.42 9.92 -19.44
N ASN A 192 -6.67 9.93 -20.54
CA ASN A 192 -5.32 9.36 -20.57
C ASN A 192 -4.34 10.02 -19.60
N THR A 193 -4.63 11.24 -19.18
CA THR A 193 -3.77 12.07 -18.30
C THR A 193 -4.35 12.33 -16.92
N LYS A 194 -5.62 11.96 -16.67
CA LYS A 194 -6.30 12.23 -15.40
C LYS A 194 -6.71 10.94 -14.72
N THR A 195 -6.06 10.63 -13.62
CA THR A 195 -6.40 9.54 -12.70
C THR A 195 -6.96 10.14 -11.43
N HIS A 196 -8.05 9.57 -10.96
CA HIS A 196 -8.64 9.88 -9.66
C HIS A 196 -8.36 8.74 -8.70
N SER A 197 -8.01 9.08 -7.48
CA SER A 197 -7.87 8.14 -6.37
C SER A 197 -8.73 8.64 -5.22
N PHE A 198 -9.43 7.73 -4.60
CA PHE A 198 -10.26 8.00 -3.44
C PHE A 198 -10.02 6.94 -2.37
N GLN A 199 -9.34 7.36 -1.32
CA GLN A 199 -9.01 6.52 -0.18
C GLN A 199 -10.17 6.60 0.84
N ILE A 200 -10.99 5.54 0.90
CA ILE A 200 -12.14 5.48 1.82
C ILE A 200 -11.68 5.21 3.25
N LEU A 201 -10.70 4.35 3.40
CA LEU A 201 -10.15 3.98 4.68
C LEU A 201 -8.63 4.10 4.62
N ASN A 202 -8.08 4.81 5.60
CA ASN A 202 -6.65 4.80 5.92
C ASN A 202 -6.55 4.83 7.44
N ALA A 203 -6.58 3.65 8.03
CA ALA A 203 -6.48 3.47 9.46
C ALA A 203 -5.05 3.04 9.81
N GLN A 204 -4.43 3.76 10.73
CA GLN A 204 -3.13 3.43 11.28
C GLN A 204 -3.25 3.35 12.80
N PHE A 205 -2.86 2.23 13.35
CA PHE A 205 -2.70 2.04 14.78
C PHE A 205 -1.21 1.96 15.09
N ILE A 206 -0.73 2.83 15.96
CA ILE A 206 0.67 2.93 16.36
C ILE A 206 0.74 2.63 17.86
N GLN A 207 1.57 1.66 18.22
CA GLN A 207 1.87 1.31 19.59
C GLN A 207 3.34 1.60 19.85
N ASN A 208 3.63 2.44 20.86
CA ASN A 208 4.96 2.63 21.38
C ASN A 208 5.33 1.46 22.27
N LEU A 209 6.56 0.95 22.14
CA LEU A 209 6.99 -0.29 22.80
C LEU A 209 7.85 -0.05 24.04
N ASN A 210 8.51 1.12 24.14
CA ASN A 210 9.44 1.45 25.21
C ASN A 210 9.22 2.89 25.72
N ILE A 211 8.02 3.16 26.18
CA ILE A 211 7.62 4.48 26.70
C ILE A 211 8.52 4.88 27.88
N ASP A 212 8.96 3.94 28.69
CA ASP A 212 9.87 4.17 29.82
C ASP A 212 11.20 4.81 29.42
N SER A 213 11.60 4.68 28.16
CA SER A 213 12.81 5.30 27.61
C SER A 213 12.55 6.66 26.94
N TYR A 214 11.34 7.21 27.06
CA TYR A 214 10.94 8.47 26.42
C TYR A 214 11.90 9.59 26.73
N PHE A 215 12.17 9.84 27.99
CA PHE A 215 13.01 10.93 28.45
C PHE A 215 14.51 10.71 28.21
N ASN A 216 14.94 9.46 28.00
CA ASN A 216 16.30 9.15 27.54
C ASN A 216 16.51 9.58 26.08
N ILE A 217 15.44 9.57 25.28
CA ILE A 217 15.45 9.93 23.85
C ILE A 217 15.22 11.45 23.70
N TYR A 218 14.27 12.00 24.47
CA TYR A 218 13.85 13.38 24.44
C TYR A 218 14.33 14.12 25.71
N SER A 219 15.62 14.40 25.77
CA SER A 219 16.26 15.01 26.94
C SER A 219 15.83 16.47 27.19
N SER A 220 15.37 17.19 26.16
CA SER A 220 14.80 18.54 26.32
C SER A 220 13.53 18.51 27.16
N GLU A 221 12.63 17.60 26.85
CA GLU A 221 11.36 17.41 27.59
C GLU A 221 11.60 16.95 29.02
N TYR A 222 12.66 16.15 29.25
CA TYR A 222 13.10 15.81 30.60
C TYR A 222 13.58 17.03 31.39
N ASN A 223 14.35 17.92 30.77
CA ASN A 223 14.82 19.14 31.42
C ASN A 223 13.65 20.07 31.80
N ASP A 224 12.68 20.22 30.87
CA ASP A 224 11.47 21.01 31.15
C ASP A 224 10.66 20.41 32.32
N LEU A 225 10.54 19.07 32.37
CA LEU A 225 9.89 18.37 33.46
C LEU A 225 10.66 18.54 34.79
N ALA A 226 11.99 18.52 34.74
CA ALA A 226 12.85 18.73 35.90
C ALA A 226 12.73 20.15 36.46
N GLU A 227 12.53 21.17 35.60
CA GLU A 227 12.24 22.55 36.06
C GLU A 227 10.89 22.59 36.78
N ILE A 228 9.86 21.99 36.28
CA ILE A 228 8.54 21.88 36.93
C ILE A 228 8.66 21.15 38.28
N GLN A 229 9.39 20.04 38.31
CA GLN A 229 9.62 19.29 39.55
C GLN A 229 10.30 20.15 40.60
N GLN A 230 11.35 20.88 40.25
CA GLN A 230 12.05 21.75 41.19
C GLN A 230 11.17 22.89 41.72
N GLU A 231 10.31 23.45 40.88
CA GLU A 231 9.45 24.59 41.24
C GLU A 231 8.26 24.17 42.12
N TYR A 232 7.61 23.03 41.81
CA TYR A 232 6.33 22.65 42.43
C TYR A 232 6.40 21.39 43.32
N PHE A 233 7.41 20.52 43.11
CA PHE A 233 7.50 19.19 43.71
C PHE A 233 8.91 18.87 44.22
N SER A 234 9.59 19.84 44.81
CA SER A 234 11.01 19.73 45.19
C SER A 234 11.36 18.59 46.14
N ASP A 235 10.36 18.09 46.88
CA ASP A 235 10.53 16.97 47.85
C ASP A 235 10.44 15.58 47.16
N ILE A 236 10.14 15.51 45.88
CA ILE A 236 9.98 14.28 45.14
C ILE A 236 11.17 14.08 44.23
N ASP A 237 11.83 12.93 44.30
CA ASP A 237 12.96 12.60 43.45
C ASP A 237 12.52 12.26 42.04
N LEU A 238 13.14 12.92 41.05
CA LEU A 238 12.89 12.73 39.63
C LEU A 238 14.12 12.14 38.94
N SER A 239 13.93 11.07 38.20
CA SER A 239 14.94 10.48 37.30
C SER A 239 14.30 10.19 35.95
N GLU A 240 15.13 10.04 34.89
CA GLU A 240 14.65 9.65 33.55
C GLU A 240 13.79 8.37 33.60
N ALA A 241 14.11 7.43 34.49
CA ALA A 241 13.38 6.16 34.65
C ALA A 241 12.04 6.32 35.37
N THR A 242 11.89 7.33 36.24
CA THR A 242 10.68 7.55 37.02
C THR A 242 9.82 8.69 36.48
N ALA A 243 10.28 9.37 35.45
CA ALA A 243 9.64 10.58 34.92
C ALA A 243 8.21 10.33 34.39
N ILE A 244 7.94 9.19 33.79
CA ILE A 244 6.58 8.85 33.31
C ILE A 244 5.65 8.63 34.50
N SER A 245 6.05 7.84 35.47
CA SER A 245 5.23 7.59 36.67
C SER A 245 5.07 8.87 37.52
N PHE A 246 6.04 9.77 37.47
CA PHE A 246 5.91 11.09 38.08
C PHE A 246 4.79 11.92 37.43
N ILE A 247 4.73 11.96 36.09
CA ILE A 247 3.67 12.66 35.36
C ILE A 247 2.31 12.05 35.71
N GLU A 248 2.16 10.72 35.59
CA GLU A 248 0.90 10.01 35.88
C GLU A 248 0.42 10.23 37.32
N THR A 249 1.35 10.33 38.30
CA THR A 249 0.97 10.42 39.71
C THR A 249 0.73 11.85 40.17
N TYR A 250 1.50 12.82 39.69
CA TYR A 250 1.52 14.17 40.26
C TYR A 250 1.04 15.27 39.33
N ILE A 251 1.13 15.06 38.01
CA ILE A 251 0.75 16.07 37.02
C ILE A 251 -0.67 15.81 36.51
N ASP A 252 -1.00 14.61 36.11
CA ASP A 252 -2.33 14.30 35.59
C ASP A 252 -3.40 14.51 36.66
N ASP A 253 -3.18 14.09 37.90
CA ASP A 253 -4.10 14.35 39.02
C ASP A 253 -4.29 15.86 39.34
N ALA A 254 -3.28 16.68 39.05
CA ALA A 254 -3.36 18.13 39.29
C ALA A 254 -4.20 18.88 38.23
N PHE A 255 -4.45 18.28 37.07
CA PHE A 255 -5.27 18.87 35.98
C PHE A 255 -6.73 18.35 35.99
N GLU A 256 -7.05 17.32 36.77
CA GLU A 256 -8.43 16.81 36.92
C GLU A 256 -9.22 17.54 38.04
N THR A 257 -8.65 18.46 38.78
CA THR A 257 -9.29 19.30 39.83
C THR A 257 -9.47 20.74 39.32
#